data_bef7fb615a8696666d81a44487522139
#
_entry.id   bef7fb615a8696666d81a44487522139
#
_cell.length_a   1.000
_cell.length_b   1.000
_cell.length_c   1.000
_cell.angle_alpha   90.00
_cell.angle_beta   90.00
_cell.angle_gamma   90.00
#
_symmetry.space_group_name_H-M   'P 1'
#
loop_
_entity.id
_entity.type
_entity.pdbx_description
1 polymer ?
#
loop_
_entity_poly.entity_id
_entity_poly.type
_entity_poly.pdbx_seq_one_letter_code
_entity_poly.pdbx_strand_id
1 'polypeptide(L)'
;MKGGIPVEGYLINDTANLSNEAIIDELMQHYGEDVLKLVMQYVHNNSVAEDLTQEIFVKCYRALPSFQYGSSLKTWLWRIAINHSKDYLKSWYAKNVEAKDDEVFMQVESSISVEQEVIQQQEDDNLVKAVMALPIEYREVIYLCYYEDQTMKEMADVLQINENTVKTRLRKGKQLLKKYLEREENG
;
A
#
# COMPACT_ATOMS: atom_id res chain seq x y z
N MET A 1 31.72 0.64 -2.69
CA MET A 1 31.28 -0.07 -1.47
C MET A 1 30.40 0.88 -0.68
N LYS A 2 29.07 0.78 -0.84
CA LYS A 2 28.11 1.46 0.04
C LYS A 2 27.52 0.38 0.92
N GLY A 3 28.07 0.25 2.13
CA GLY A 3 27.52 -0.59 3.17
C GLY A 3 26.19 0.03 3.65
N GLY A 4 25.07 -0.48 3.16
CA GLY A 4 23.76 -0.14 3.67
C GLY A 4 23.63 -0.66 5.08
N ILE A 5 23.61 0.23 6.06
CA ILE A 5 23.22 -0.08 7.43
C ILE A 5 21.72 -0.42 7.39
N PRO A 6 21.25 -1.53 7.98
CA PRO A 6 19.83 -1.87 7.97
C PRO A 6 19.04 -0.76 8.68
N VAL A 7 18.21 -0.07 7.94
CA VAL A 7 17.41 1.08 8.39
C VAL A 7 16.45 0.69 9.52
N GLU A 8 16.10 -0.59 9.63
CA GLU A 8 15.21 -1.11 10.68
C GLU A 8 15.78 -1.01 12.11
N GLY A 9 17.11 -1.04 12.27
CA GLY A 9 17.76 -0.94 13.59
C GLY A 9 18.10 0.50 14.01
N TYR A 10 18.23 1.41 13.06
CA TYR A 10 18.72 2.77 13.34
C TYR A 10 17.63 3.68 13.91
N LEU A 11 16.40 3.57 13.42
CA LEU A 11 15.26 4.40 13.87
C LEU A 11 14.80 4.08 15.31
N ILE A 12 15.06 2.88 15.82
CA ILE A 12 14.60 2.49 17.17
C ILE A 12 15.55 2.96 18.26
N ASN A 13 16.85 3.02 17.99
CA ASN A 13 17.86 3.32 19.04
C ASN A 13 18.14 4.83 19.21
N ASP A 14 17.89 5.65 18.18
CA ASP A 14 18.17 7.10 18.21
C ASP A 14 16.93 7.99 18.41
N THR A 15 15.71 7.45 18.23
CA THR A 15 14.47 8.23 18.37
C THR A 15 14.22 8.78 19.78
N ALA A 16 14.86 8.20 20.80
CA ALA A 16 14.72 8.67 22.19
C ALA A 16 15.19 10.12 22.41
N ASN A 17 15.99 10.67 21.49
CA ASN A 17 16.53 12.03 21.54
C ASN A 17 16.05 12.96 20.41
N LEU A 18 15.23 12.45 19.48
CA LEU A 18 14.72 13.25 18.36
C LEU A 18 13.37 13.88 18.71
N SER A 19 13.11 15.06 18.18
CA SER A 19 11.78 15.64 18.23
C SER A 19 10.81 14.87 17.31
N ASN A 20 9.51 14.97 17.56
CA ASN A 20 8.51 14.33 16.72
C ASN A 20 8.61 14.80 15.26
N GLU A 21 8.94 16.07 15.03
CA GLU A 21 9.17 16.66 13.73
C GLU A 21 10.32 15.94 13.02
N ALA A 22 11.46 15.78 13.70
CA ALA A 22 12.63 15.13 13.11
C ALA A 22 12.36 13.66 12.74
N ILE A 23 11.58 12.95 13.56
CA ILE A 23 11.18 11.56 13.25
C ILE A 23 10.29 11.51 12.00
N ILE A 24 9.33 12.42 11.88
CA ILE A 24 8.46 12.46 10.70
C ILE A 24 9.22 12.88 9.45
N ASP A 25 10.12 13.85 9.55
CA ASP A 25 10.97 14.27 8.43
C ASP A 25 11.81 13.10 7.91
N GLU A 26 12.40 12.30 8.81
CA GLU A 26 13.12 11.09 8.42
C GLU A 26 12.22 10.04 7.77
N LEU A 27 11.03 9.81 8.33
CA LEU A 27 10.07 8.90 7.72
C LEU A 27 9.64 9.37 6.32
N MET A 28 9.43 10.66 6.12
CA MET A 28 9.10 11.23 4.81
C MET A 28 10.25 11.07 3.81
N GLN A 29 11.48 11.33 4.24
CA GLN A 29 12.65 11.21 3.38
C GLN A 29 12.91 9.76 2.95
N HIS A 30 12.73 8.78 3.86
CA HIS A 30 13.01 7.37 3.57
C HIS A 30 11.85 6.64 2.90
N TYR A 31 10.61 6.96 3.25
CA TYR A 31 9.43 6.19 2.86
C TYR A 31 8.36 6.99 2.11
N GLY A 32 8.59 8.28 1.83
CA GLY A 32 7.59 9.12 1.17
C GLY A 32 7.18 8.59 -0.20
N GLU A 33 8.16 8.18 -1.01
CA GLU A 33 7.91 7.61 -2.34
C GLU A 33 7.24 6.23 -2.26
N ASP A 34 7.63 5.39 -1.30
CA ASP A 34 7.03 4.07 -1.13
C ASP A 34 5.59 4.16 -0.62
N VAL A 35 5.30 5.12 0.28
CA VAL A 35 3.92 5.42 0.72
C VAL A 35 3.09 5.92 -0.46
N LEU A 36 3.63 6.81 -1.31
CA LEU A 36 2.93 7.28 -2.51
C LEU A 36 2.59 6.11 -3.45
N LYS A 37 3.56 5.23 -3.73
CA LYS A 37 3.35 4.02 -4.55
C LYS A 37 2.31 3.08 -3.92
N LEU A 38 2.35 2.92 -2.59
CA LEU A 38 1.35 2.14 -1.87
C LEU A 38 -0.05 2.75 -2.02
N VAL A 39 -0.21 4.06 -1.82
CA VAL A 39 -1.50 4.76 -1.97
C VAL A 39 -2.02 4.65 -3.40
N MET A 40 -1.14 4.73 -4.40
CA MET A 40 -1.50 4.52 -5.81
C MET A 40 -2.16 3.16 -6.08
N GLN A 41 -1.82 2.12 -5.30
CA GLN A 41 -2.50 0.81 -5.41
C GLN A 41 -3.99 0.88 -5.05
N TYR A 42 -4.42 1.91 -4.34
CA TYR A 42 -5.81 2.11 -3.92
C TYR A 42 -6.56 3.07 -4.82
N VAL A 43 -5.98 4.22 -5.16
CA VAL A 43 -6.74 5.33 -5.75
C VAL A 43 -6.57 5.50 -7.25
N HIS A 44 -5.54 4.94 -7.86
CA HIS A 44 -5.25 5.00 -9.31
C HIS A 44 -5.26 6.44 -9.90
N ASN A 45 -4.96 7.44 -9.08
CA ASN A 45 -4.93 8.85 -9.47
C ASN A 45 -3.78 9.55 -8.74
N ASN A 46 -2.84 10.13 -9.49
CA ASN A 46 -1.64 10.75 -8.94
C ASN A 46 -1.94 11.88 -7.96
N SER A 47 -2.78 12.84 -8.36
CA SER A 47 -3.08 13.99 -7.50
C SER A 47 -3.75 13.59 -6.20
N VAL A 48 -4.68 12.62 -6.26
CA VAL A 48 -5.33 12.07 -5.06
C VAL A 48 -4.32 11.30 -4.20
N ALA A 49 -3.40 10.55 -4.82
CA ALA A 49 -2.38 9.80 -4.09
C ALA A 49 -1.39 10.75 -3.38
N GLU A 50 -0.99 11.83 -4.01
CA GLU A 50 -0.15 12.87 -3.40
C GLU A 50 -0.84 13.52 -2.20
N ASP A 51 -2.10 13.94 -2.34
CA ASP A 51 -2.88 14.53 -1.25
C ASP A 51 -3.01 13.55 -0.07
N LEU A 52 -3.40 12.30 -0.34
CA LEU A 52 -3.51 11.28 0.71
C LEU A 52 -2.18 10.96 1.36
N THR A 53 -1.08 10.97 0.60
CA THR A 53 0.26 10.75 1.16
C THR A 53 0.61 11.86 2.16
N GLN A 54 0.32 13.12 1.85
CA GLN A 54 0.51 14.23 2.78
C GLN A 54 -0.38 14.06 4.03
N GLU A 55 -1.65 13.73 3.86
CA GLU A 55 -2.56 13.48 4.97
C GLU A 55 -2.10 12.33 5.87
N ILE A 56 -1.51 11.27 5.30
CA ILE A 56 -0.93 10.13 6.03
C ILE A 56 0.18 10.62 6.95
N PHE A 57 1.13 11.41 6.45
CA PHE A 57 2.23 11.93 7.28
C PHE A 57 1.74 12.90 8.35
N VAL A 58 0.72 13.71 8.07
CA VAL A 58 0.06 14.55 9.11
C VAL A 58 -0.59 13.67 10.18
N LYS A 59 -1.24 12.55 9.81
CA LYS A 59 -1.79 11.59 10.78
C LYS A 59 -0.68 10.93 11.60
N CYS A 60 0.42 10.53 10.96
CA CYS A 60 1.59 9.99 11.64
C CYS A 60 2.14 10.97 12.67
N TYR A 61 2.33 12.23 12.30
CA TYR A 61 2.79 13.26 13.23
C TYR A 61 1.89 13.37 14.47
N ARG A 62 0.57 13.40 14.28
CA ARG A 62 -0.41 13.49 15.37
C ARG A 62 -0.45 12.22 16.24
N ALA A 63 -0.24 11.05 15.65
CA ALA A 63 -0.32 9.78 16.35
C ALA A 63 1.01 9.33 16.98
N LEU A 64 2.14 9.91 16.56
CA LEU A 64 3.48 9.54 17.02
C LEU A 64 3.63 9.58 18.56
N PRO A 65 3.11 10.59 19.29
CA PRO A 65 3.20 10.61 20.76
C PRO A 65 2.53 9.41 21.45
N SER A 66 1.60 8.74 20.78
CA SER A 66 0.90 7.55 21.30
C SER A 66 1.50 6.23 20.80
N PHE A 67 2.55 6.28 20.01
CA PHE A 67 3.21 5.08 19.49
C PHE A 67 3.94 4.33 20.63
N GLN A 68 3.53 3.09 20.88
CA GLN A 68 4.01 2.28 22.02
C GLN A 68 5.16 1.34 21.66
N TYR A 69 5.82 1.51 20.53
CA TYR A 69 6.93 0.67 20.06
C TYR A 69 6.61 -0.84 19.99
N GLY A 70 5.35 -1.21 19.86
CA GLY A 70 4.91 -2.60 19.72
C GLY A 70 5.16 -3.21 18.31
N SER A 71 5.62 -2.40 17.38
CA SER A 71 6.04 -2.78 16.01
C SER A 71 7.14 -1.84 15.54
N SER A 72 7.77 -2.11 14.39
CA SER A 72 8.66 -1.13 13.78
C SER A 72 7.89 0.13 13.35
N LEU A 73 8.58 1.29 13.28
CA LEU A 73 7.99 2.53 12.76
C LEU A 73 7.51 2.35 11.30
N LYS A 74 8.23 1.56 10.50
CA LYS A 74 7.81 1.21 9.14
C LYS A 74 6.46 0.47 9.17
N THR A 75 6.33 -0.60 9.95
CA THR A 75 5.07 -1.36 10.08
C THR A 75 3.91 -0.47 10.53
N TRP A 76 4.18 0.42 11.48
CA TRP A 76 3.19 1.37 11.99
C TRP A 76 2.76 2.40 10.92
N LEU A 77 3.71 2.97 10.17
CA LEU A 77 3.45 3.88 9.05
C LEU A 77 2.60 3.21 7.98
N TRP A 78 2.96 1.97 7.55
CA TRP A 78 2.21 1.20 6.55
C TRP A 78 0.78 0.93 7.01
N ARG A 79 0.57 0.62 8.28
CA ARG A 79 -0.77 0.44 8.86
C ARG A 79 -1.61 1.71 8.76
N ILE A 80 -1.04 2.87 9.07
CA ILE A 80 -1.74 4.16 8.93
C ILE A 80 -2.06 4.43 7.45
N ALA A 81 -1.10 4.21 6.55
CA ALA A 81 -1.26 4.45 5.13
C ALA A 81 -2.38 3.59 4.52
N ILE A 82 -2.37 2.29 4.79
CA ILE A 82 -3.38 1.35 4.29
C ILE A 82 -4.76 1.68 4.84
N ASN A 83 -4.88 1.93 6.15
CA ASN A 83 -6.16 2.25 6.76
C ASN A 83 -6.72 3.56 6.20
N HIS A 84 -5.87 4.58 6.04
CA HIS A 84 -6.29 5.87 5.48
C HIS A 84 -6.77 5.75 4.04
N SER A 85 -6.05 5.01 3.20
CA SER A 85 -6.44 4.75 1.81
C SER A 85 -7.77 3.99 1.72
N LYS A 86 -7.97 2.99 2.56
CA LYS A 86 -9.25 2.24 2.65
C LYS A 86 -10.41 3.13 3.11
N ASP A 87 -10.19 4.00 4.09
CA ASP A 87 -11.22 4.92 4.58
C ASP A 87 -11.59 5.96 3.50
N TYR A 88 -10.61 6.45 2.75
CA TYR A 88 -10.86 7.31 1.59
C TYR A 88 -11.74 6.60 0.56
N LEU A 89 -11.42 5.36 0.16
CA LEU A 89 -12.23 4.60 -0.79
C LEU A 89 -13.66 4.41 -0.30
N LYS A 90 -13.85 4.00 0.96
CA LYS A 90 -15.18 3.84 1.55
C LYS A 90 -15.99 5.15 1.51
N SER A 91 -15.34 6.27 1.86
CA SER A 91 -15.98 7.59 1.82
C SER A 91 -16.33 8.01 0.38
N TRP A 92 -15.45 7.74 -0.57
CA TRP A 92 -15.67 8.04 -1.98
C TRP A 92 -16.84 7.23 -2.55
N TYR A 93 -16.89 5.91 -2.26
CA TYR A 93 -18.02 5.06 -2.67
C TYR A 93 -19.33 5.51 -2.05
N ALA A 94 -19.35 5.82 -0.76
CA ALA A 94 -20.56 6.31 -0.10
C ALA A 94 -21.10 7.63 -0.69
N LYS A 95 -20.23 8.45 -1.29
CA LYS A 95 -20.61 9.72 -1.90
C LYS A 95 -21.01 9.59 -3.37
N ASN A 96 -20.43 8.62 -4.11
CA ASN A 96 -20.54 8.57 -5.56
C ASN A 96 -21.38 7.39 -6.08
N VAL A 97 -21.68 6.41 -5.21
CA VAL A 97 -22.50 5.25 -5.56
C VAL A 97 -23.74 5.31 -4.68
N GLU A 98 -24.90 5.63 -5.26
CA GLU A 98 -26.19 5.49 -4.57
C GLU A 98 -26.35 4.05 -4.10
N ALA A 99 -26.69 3.90 -2.82
CA ALA A 99 -26.72 2.65 -2.07
C ALA A 99 -27.36 1.48 -2.86
N LYS A 100 -26.54 0.60 -3.39
CA LYS A 100 -26.91 -0.72 -3.88
C LYS A 100 -25.90 -1.73 -3.40
N ASP A 101 -26.38 -2.60 -2.53
CA ASP A 101 -25.87 -3.90 -2.08
C ASP A 101 -24.34 -4.16 -2.02
N ASP A 102 -23.92 -4.78 -0.92
CA ASP A 102 -22.52 -5.17 -0.59
C ASP A 102 -21.80 -5.99 -1.69
N GLU A 103 -22.51 -6.60 -2.65
CA GLU A 103 -21.95 -7.31 -3.80
C GLU A 103 -21.32 -6.38 -4.84
N VAL A 104 -21.71 -5.11 -4.89
CA VAL A 104 -21.17 -4.11 -5.84
C VAL A 104 -19.74 -3.71 -5.49
N PHE A 105 -19.32 -3.90 -4.24
CA PHE A 105 -17.96 -3.58 -3.80
C PHE A 105 -16.87 -4.32 -4.59
N MET A 106 -17.15 -5.55 -5.05
CA MET A 106 -16.23 -6.34 -5.88
C MET A 106 -16.28 -6.01 -7.38
N GLN A 107 -17.38 -5.42 -7.88
CA GLN A 107 -17.55 -5.17 -9.33
C GLN A 107 -17.14 -3.76 -9.76
N VAL A 108 -17.17 -2.77 -8.87
CA VAL A 108 -16.87 -1.37 -9.22
C VAL A 108 -15.37 -1.09 -9.33
N GLU A 109 -14.51 -1.97 -8.78
CA GLU A 109 -13.05 -1.90 -9.00
C GLU A 109 -12.67 -2.01 -10.49
N SER A 110 -13.52 -2.60 -11.33
CA SER A 110 -13.29 -2.71 -12.77
C SER A 110 -13.75 -1.50 -13.60
N SER A 111 -14.45 -0.54 -13.00
CA SER A 111 -15.05 0.60 -13.71
C SER A 111 -14.37 1.95 -13.45
N ILE A 112 -13.32 1.99 -12.63
CA ILE A 112 -12.48 3.19 -12.54
C ILE A 112 -11.64 3.23 -13.80
N SER A 113 -12.06 4.05 -14.75
CA SER A 113 -11.33 4.35 -15.98
C SER A 113 -9.92 4.83 -15.60
N VAL A 114 -8.94 4.00 -15.93
CA VAL A 114 -7.53 4.37 -15.86
C VAL A 114 -7.28 5.34 -17.01
N GLU A 115 -7.39 6.64 -16.77
CA GLU A 115 -6.76 7.62 -17.66
C GLU A 115 -5.26 7.49 -17.45
N GLN A 116 -4.65 6.71 -18.36
CA GLN A 116 -3.24 6.42 -18.37
C GLN A 116 -2.46 7.63 -18.87
N GLU A 117 -1.68 8.26 -18.00
CA GLU A 117 -0.45 8.88 -18.47
C GLU A 117 0.61 7.77 -18.61
N VAL A 118 0.88 7.44 -19.87
CA VAL A 118 1.78 6.37 -20.30
C VAL A 118 3.22 6.78 -20.02
N ILE A 119 3.91 6.08 -19.12
CA ILE A 119 5.38 6.04 -19.11
C ILE A 119 5.79 4.76 -19.82
N GLN A 120 6.52 4.93 -20.93
CA GLN A 120 6.95 3.88 -21.86
C GLN A 120 8.03 2.98 -21.25
N GLN A 121 7.67 1.71 -20.99
CA GLN A 121 8.55 0.54 -21.12
C GLN A 121 7.68 -0.71 -21.28
N GLN A 122 7.73 -1.39 -22.43
CA GLN A 122 6.70 -2.32 -22.91
C GLN A 122 6.56 -3.66 -22.17
N GLU A 123 7.53 -4.12 -21.39
CA GLU A 123 7.43 -5.40 -20.65
C GLU A 123 7.00 -5.19 -19.19
N ASP A 124 7.39 -4.09 -18.57
CA ASP A 124 6.95 -3.72 -17.20
C ASP A 124 5.48 -3.28 -17.17
N ASP A 125 4.96 -2.71 -18.26
CA ASP A 125 3.59 -2.22 -18.37
C ASP A 125 2.53 -3.33 -18.21
N ASN A 126 2.78 -4.51 -18.77
CA ASN A 126 1.82 -5.62 -18.70
C ASN A 126 1.74 -6.20 -17.27
N LEU A 127 2.88 -6.30 -16.59
CA LEU A 127 2.90 -6.75 -15.19
C LEU A 127 2.20 -5.74 -14.28
N VAL A 128 2.47 -4.45 -14.44
CA VAL A 128 1.81 -3.38 -13.66
C VAL A 128 0.30 -3.42 -13.89
N LYS A 129 -0.16 -3.48 -15.15
CA LYS A 129 -1.59 -3.60 -15.50
C LYS A 129 -2.22 -4.85 -14.87
N ALA A 130 -1.54 -5.99 -14.96
CA ALA A 130 -2.03 -7.25 -14.37
C ALA A 130 -2.13 -7.17 -12.84
N VAL A 131 -1.17 -6.53 -12.16
CA VAL A 131 -1.23 -6.31 -10.71
C VAL A 131 -2.37 -5.35 -10.35
N MET A 132 -2.51 -4.26 -11.11
CA MET A 132 -3.58 -3.27 -10.88
C MET A 132 -4.99 -3.81 -11.17
N ALA A 133 -5.12 -4.81 -12.02
CA ALA A 133 -6.38 -5.52 -12.28
C ALA A 133 -6.77 -6.53 -11.18
N LEU A 134 -5.90 -6.80 -10.21
CA LEU A 134 -6.25 -7.67 -9.09
C LEU A 134 -7.22 -6.95 -8.12
N PRO A 135 -8.19 -7.68 -7.54
CA PRO A 135 -8.91 -7.17 -6.37
C PRO A 135 -7.97 -6.72 -5.26
N ILE A 136 -8.33 -5.63 -4.56
CA ILE A 136 -7.44 -4.93 -3.64
C ILE A 136 -6.84 -5.84 -2.57
N GLU A 137 -7.60 -6.79 -2.02
CA GLU A 137 -7.12 -7.71 -1.01
C GLU A 137 -5.99 -8.65 -1.48
N TYR A 138 -5.92 -8.94 -2.77
CA TYR A 138 -4.83 -9.74 -3.37
C TYR A 138 -3.67 -8.84 -3.80
N ARG A 139 -3.98 -7.64 -4.29
CA ARG A 139 -2.98 -6.63 -4.67
C ARG A 139 -2.15 -6.19 -3.46
N GLU A 140 -2.79 -5.90 -2.32
CA GLU A 140 -2.13 -5.54 -1.06
C GLU A 140 -1.03 -6.55 -0.67
N VAL A 141 -1.36 -7.83 -0.63
CA VAL A 141 -0.40 -8.86 -0.22
C VAL A 141 0.68 -9.11 -1.27
N ILE A 142 0.39 -8.94 -2.55
CA ILE A 142 1.39 -9.00 -3.63
C ILE A 142 2.37 -7.82 -3.48
N TYR A 143 1.85 -6.60 -3.32
CA TYR A 143 2.67 -5.41 -3.15
C TYR A 143 3.58 -5.51 -1.91
N LEU A 144 3.01 -5.80 -0.75
CA LEU A 144 3.77 -5.92 0.50
C LEU A 144 4.83 -7.05 0.45
N CYS A 145 4.54 -8.15 -0.24
CA CYS A 145 5.46 -9.28 -0.35
C CYS A 145 6.63 -8.99 -1.31
N TYR A 146 6.36 -8.40 -2.49
CA TYR A 146 7.34 -8.32 -3.58
C TYR A 146 8.01 -6.95 -3.74
N TYR A 147 7.34 -5.87 -3.32
CA TYR A 147 7.91 -4.52 -3.36
C TYR A 147 8.46 -4.09 -2.01
N GLU A 148 7.82 -4.53 -0.93
CA GLU A 148 8.20 -4.14 0.43
C GLU A 148 9.00 -5.22 1.17
N ASP A 149 9.25 -6.38 0.53
CA ASP A 149 9.98 -7.53 1.08
C ASP A 149 9.49 -7.97 2.46
N GLN A 150 8.18 -7.76 2.76
CA GLN A 150 7.61 -8.06 4.07
C GLN A 150 7.41 -9.56 4.26
N THR A 151 7.71 -10.02 5.46
CA THR A 151 7.41 -11.38 5.91
C THR A 151 5.90 -11.58 6.10
N MET A 152 5.45 -12.85 6.15
CA MET A 152 4.04 -13.19 6.41
C MET A 152 3.51 -12.55 7.70
N LYS A 153 4.36 -12.53 8.74
CA LYS A 153 4.03 -11.92 10.03
C LYS A 153 3.86 -10.41 9.93
N GLU A 154 4.80 -9.72 9.29
CA GLU A 154 4.71 -8.27 9.10
C GLU A 154 3.50 -7.87 8.27
N MET A 155 3.22 -8.60 7.17
CA MET A 155 2.00 -8.39 6.39
C MET A 155 0.73 -8.61 7.22
N ALA A 156 0.70 -9.63 8.08
CA ALA A 156 -0.42 -9.89 8.98
C ALA A 156 -0.61 -8.73 9.98
N ASP A 157 0.49 -8.22 10.54
CA ASP A 157 0.49 -7.08 11.46
C ASP A 157 0.06 -5.78 10.77
N VAL A 158 0.55 -5.52 9.55
CA VAL A 158 0.19 -4.33 8.76
C VAL A 158 -1.27 -4.36 8.35
N LEU A 159 -1.75 -5.50 7.81
CA LEU A 159 -3.12 -5.65 7.30
C LEU A 159 -4.15 -5.95 8.40
N GLN A 160 -3.70 -6.21 9.63
CA GLN A 160 -4.53 -6.60 10.78
C GLN A 160 -5.38 -7.85 10.50
N ILE A 161 -4.78 -8.84 9.85
CA ILE A 161 -5.36 -10.16 9.56
C ILE A 161 -4.41 -11.26 10.06
N ASN A 162 -4.89 -12.50 10.15
CA ASN A 162 -4.01 -13.60 10.54
C ASN A 162 -3.11 -14.06 9.38
N GLU A 163 -1.96 -14.66 9.71
CA GLU A 163 -0.98 -15.13 8.71
C GLU A 163 -1.55 -16.17 7.72
N ASN A 164 -2.53 -16.98 8.15
CA ASN A 164 -3.17 -17.95 7.25
C ASN A 164 -4.00 -17.25 6.18
N THR A 165 -4.64 -16.13 6.53
CA THR A 165 -5.35 -15.28 5.56
C THR A 165 -4.35 -14.65 4.60
N VAL A 166 -3.21 -14.14 5.07
CA VAL A 166 -2.13 -13.62 4.21
C VAL A 166 -1.67 -14.68 3.22
N LYS A 167 -1.35 -15.90 3.71
CA LYS A 167 -0.92 -17.04 2.85
C LYS A 167 -1.96 -17.38 1.78
N THR A 168 -3.24 -17.40 2.17
CA THR A 168 -4.33 -17.71 1.26
C THR A 168 -4.50 -16.64 0.19
N ARG A 169 -4.50 -15.36 0.60
CA ARG A 169 -4.58 -14.22 -0.32
C ARG A 169 -3.38 -14.18 -1.26
N LEU A 170 -2.16 -14.37 -0.77
CA LEU A 170 -0.96 -14.37 -1.60
C LEU A 170 -1.00 -15.49 -2.65
N ARG A 171 -1.41 -16.71 -2.24
CA ARG A 171 -1.58 -17.83 -3.18
C ARG A 171 -2.62 -17.50 -4.26
N LYS A 172 -3.77 -16.97 -3.86
CA LYS A 172 -4.84 -16.60 -4.80
C LYS A 172 -4.42 -15.46 -5.72
N GLY A 173 -3.76 -14.43 -5.17
CA GLY A 173 -3.22 -13.30 -5.95
C GLY A 173 -2.26 -13.78 -7.04
N LYS A 174 -1.31 -14.67 -6.71
CA LYS A 174 -0.40 -15.27 -7.70
C LYS A 174 -1.13 -16.04 -8.78
N GLN A 175 -2.16 -16.81 -8.43
CA GLN A 175 -2.96 -17.56 -9.41
C GLN A 175 -3.73 -16.65 -10.37
N LEU A 176 -4.27 -15.54 -9.85
CA LEU A 176 -4.97 -14.55 -10.67
C LEU A 176 -3.99 -13.81 -11.57
N LEU A 177 -2.86 -13.35 -11.03
CA LEU A 177 -1.82 -12.67 -11.79
C LEU A 177 -1.33 -13.53 -12.97
N LYS A 178 -1.03 -14.81 -12.71
CA LYS A 178 -0.64 -15.75 -13.76
C LYS A 178 -1.71 -15.84 -14.88
N LYS A 179 -2.99 -15.92 -14.52
CA LYS A 179 -4.08 -15.97 -15.51
C LYS A 179 -4.21 -14.70 -16.34
N TYR A 180 -3.94 -13.51 -15.75
CA TYR A 180 -3.94 -12.26 -16.51
C TYR A 180 -2.81 -12.23 -17.52
N LEU A 181 -1.59 -12.58 -17.11
CA LEU A 181 -0.43 -12.57 -18.00
C LEU A 181 -0.56 -13.60 -19.14
N GLU A 182 -1.04 -14.82 -18.86
CA GLU A 182 -1.27 -15.86 -19.89
C GLU A 182 -2.36 -15.47 -20.92
N ARG A 183 -3.31 -14.60 -20.55
CA ARG A 183 -4.32 -14.10 -21.50
C ARG A 183 -3.76 -13.04 -22.43
N GLU A 184 -2.88 -12.19 -21.93
CA GLU A 184 -2.22 -11.15 -22.74
C GLU A 184 -1.22 -11.75 -23.75
N GLU A 185 -0.55 -12.87 -23.41
CA GLU A 185 0.37 -13.55 -24.32
C GLU A 185 -0.34 -14.31 -25.46
N ASN A 186 -1.63 -14.65 -25.30
CA ASN A 186 -2.41 -15.45 -26.27
C ASN A 186 -3.44 -14.63 -27.06
N GLY A 187 -3.50 -13.33 -26.90
CA GLY A 187 -4.41 -12.40 -27.60
C GLY A 187 -3.69 -11.46 -28.50
#